data_1a844575eea5c2ccaaf66da547503bab
#
_entry.id   1a844575eea5c2ccaaf66da547503bab
#
_cell.length_a   1.000
_cell.length_b   1.000
_cell.length_c   1.000
_cell.angle_alpha   90.00
_cell.angle_beta   90.00
_cell.angle_gamma   90.00
#
_symmetry.space_group_name_H-M   'P 1'
#
loop_
_entity.id
_entity.type
_entity.pdbx_description
1 polymer ?
#
loop_
_entity_poly.entity_id
_entity_poly.type
_entity_poly.pdbx_seq_one_letter_code
_entity_poly.pdbx_strand_id
1 'polypeptide(L)'
;MADVPSIRTFAADEWRLYRDLRVRALADSPDAFGSTLAAEAGRPDAEWARRLASSADLRVSRPLVAELGGELVGLAWGRIDMSAPDVAALYQMWVAPTHRGRGVGQKLLEAVIAWATAQNVAALDLGVTCGDSPARRLYERAGFRPLGKPQPLRPGSTLLAQPMRLALKNAAEQGH
;
A
#
# COMPACT_ATOMS: atom_id res chain seq x y z
N MET A 1 -13.70 22.43 -12.54
CA MET A 1 -12.52 21.56 -12.74
C MET A 1 -12.69 20.34 -11.86
N ALA A 2 -12.42 19.17 -12.38
CA ALA A 2 -12.39 17.97 -11.54
C ALA A 2 -11.18 18.08 -10.60
N ASP A 3 -11.41 17.88 -9.31
CA ASP A 3 -10.32 17.83 -8.34
C ASP A 3 -9.39 16.65 -8.67
N VAL A 4 -8.10 16.93 -8.71
CA VAL A 4 -7.07 15.92 -8.94
C VAL A 4 -6.56 15.43 -7.58
N PRO A 5 -6.55 14.12 -7.33
CA PRO A 5 -6.01 13.63 -6.09
C PRO A 5 -4.52 13.96 -5.96
N SER A 6 -4.13 14.44 -4.79
CA SER A 6 -2.72 14.64 -4.43
C SER A 6 -2.24 13.53 -3.52
N ILE A 7 -1.02 13.06 -3.77
CA ILE A 7 -0.39 12.00 -2.98
C ILE A 7 0.77 12.61 -2.20
N ARG A 8 0.80 12.38 -0.90
CA ARG A 8 1.87 12.82 -0.03
C ARG A 8 2.23 11.76 1.00
N THR A 9 3.37 11.92 1.64
CA THR A 9 3.75 11.10 2.79
C THR A 9 3.03 11.60 4.04
N PHE A 10 2.56 10.69 4.90
CA PHE A 10 2.12 11.06 6.24
C PHE A 10 3.27 11.66 7.03
N ALA A 11 3.03 12.78 7.71
CA ALA A 11 3.96 13.30 8.71
C ALA A 11 3.91 12.43 9.97
N ALA A 12 5.02 12.37 10.72
CA ALA A 12 5.12 11.50 11.90
C ALA A 12 4.10 11.82 12.99
N ASP A 13 3.66 13.08 13.09
CA ASP A 13 2.65 13.54 14.06
C ASP A 13 1.21 13.32 13.59
N GLU A 14 1.00 12.86 12.37
CA GLU A 14 -0.33 12.58 11.80
C GLU A 14 -0.83 11.16 12.13
N TRP A 15 -0.35 10.54 13.19
CA TRP A 15 -0.72 9.16 13.49
C TRP A 15 -2.22 8.97 13.76
N ARG A 16 -2.92 9.99 14.25
CA ARG A 16 -4.38 9.93 14.43
C ARG A 16 -5.11 9.85 13.10
N LEU A 17 -4.70 10.65 12.14
CA LEU A 17 -5.25 10.62 10.77
C LEU A 17 -4.98 9.26 10.12
N TYR A 18 -3.77 8.76 10.24
CA TYR A 18 -3.39 7.43 9.74
C TYR A 18 -4.24 6.33 10.40
N ARG A 19 -4.34 6.33 11.73
CA ARG A 19 -5.18 5.38 12.46
C ARG A 19 -6.62 5.38 11.96
N ASP A 20 -7.23 6.56 11.88
CA ASP A 20 -8.65 6.68 11.51
C ASP A 20 -8.88 6.21 10.08
N LEU A 21 -8.00 6.52 9.17
CA LEU A 21 -8.07 6.07 7.79
C LEU A 21 -7.85 4.55 7.68
N ARG A 22 -6.90 4.01 8.41
CA ARG A 22 -6.62 2.57 8.45
C ARG A 22 -7.80 1.77 9.02
N VAL A 23 -8.41 2.26 10.09
CA VAL A 23 -9.59 1.63 10.70
C VAL A 23 -10.78 1.66 9.72
N ARG A 24 -10.98 2.76 9.00
CA ARG A 24 -12.00 2.84 7.94
C ARG A 24 -11.75 1.81 6.84
N ALA A 25 -10.50 1.66 6.41
CA ALA A 25 -10.12 0.69 5.38
C ALA A 25 -10.46 -0.74 5.81
N LEU A 26 -10.11 -1.11 7.03
CA LEU A 26 -10.38 -2.45 7.58
C LEU A 26 -11.88 -2.72 7.76
N ALA A 27 -12.64 -1.71 8.16
CA ALA A 27 -14.10 -1.83 8.30
C ALA A 27 -14.80 -1.97 6.95
N ASP A 28 -14.35 -1.22 5.94
CA ASP A 28 -14.93 -1.25 4.59
C ASP A 28 -14.56 -2.52 3.82
N SER A 29 -13.31 -2.96 3.92
CA SER A 29 -12.75 -4.03 3.09
C SER A 29 -12.02 -5.09 3.93
N PRO A 30 -12.73 -5.81 4.82
CA PRO A 30 -12.10 -6.78 5.72
C PRO A 30 -11.39 -7.92 4.97
N ASP A 31 -11.82 -8.24 3.77
CA ASP A 31 -11.27 -9.32 2.95
C ASP A 31 -10.07 -8.89 2.09
N ALA A 32 -9.68 -7.63 2.17
CA ALA A 32 -8.57 -7.09 1.38
C ALA A 32 -7.23 -7.11 2.15
N PHE A 33 -7.23 -7.37 3.45
CA PHE A 33 -6.05 -7.18 4.29
C PHE A 33 -5.70 -8.42 5.12
N GLY A 34 -4.42 -8.61 5.37
CA GLY A 34 -3.92 -9.64 6.28
C GLY A 34 -4.26 -9.36 7.75
N SER A 35 -4.43 -8.09 8.14
CA SER A 35 -4.87 -7.70 9.48
C SER A 35 -6.39 -7.62 9.56
N THR A 36 -6.93 -7.71 10.77
CA THR A 36 -8.38 -7.57 11.04
C THR A 36 -8.69 -6.27 11.76
N LEU A 37 -9.93 -5.78 11.59
CA LEU A 37 -10.41 -4.61 12.33
C LEU A 37 -10.30 -4.81 13.84
N ALA A 38 -10.69 -5.98 14.35
CA ALA A 38 -10.64 -6.28 15.78
C ALA A 38 -9.22 -6.20 16.34
N ALA A 39 -8.23 -6.73 15.63
CA ALA A 39 -6.83 -6.69 16.07
C ALA A 39 -6.26 -5.26 16.02
N GLU A 40 -6.62 -4.49 15.02
CA GLU A 40 -6.05 -3.14 14.81
C GLU A 40 -6.74 -2.08 15.67
N ALA A 41 -8.07 -2.09 15.74
CA ALA A 41 -8.84 -1.07 16.47
C ALA A 41 -8.57 -1.08 17.98
N GLY A 42 -8.19 -2.23 18.54
CA GLY A 42 -7.85 -2.37 19.96
C GLY A 42 -6.44 -1.91 20.35
N ARG A 43 -5.62 -1.48 19.39
CA ARG A 43 -4.24 -1.06 19.68
C ARG A 43 -4.20 0.28 20.41
N PRO A 44 -3.31 0.42 21.42
CA PRO A 44 -3.14 1.70 22.12
C PRO A 44 -2.64 2.81 21.18
N ASP A 45 -3.01 4.05 21.51
CA ASP A 45 -2.56 5.24 20.76
C ASP A 45 -1.03 5.31 20.61
N ALA A 46 -0.29 4.96 21.66
CA ALA A 46 1.17 4.94 21.64
C ALA A 46 1.73 3.98 20.58
N GLU A 47 1.04 2.90 20.27
CA GLU A 47 1.47 1.96 19.23
C GLU A 47 1.24 2.53 17.82
N TRP A 48 0.12 3.22 17.61
CA TRP A 48 -0.14 3.93 16.36
C TRP A 48 0.91 5.01 16.09
N ALA A 49 1.22 5.80 17.11
CA ALA A 49 2.25 6.84 17.02
C ALA A 49 3.62 6.24 16.71
N ARG A 50 3.98 5.13 17.37
CA ARG A 50 5.25 4.44 17.13
C ARG A 50 5.37 3.88 15.73
N ARG A 51 4.30 3.32 15.17
CA ARG A 51 4.29 2.80 13.79
C ARG A 51 4.64 3.87 12.79
N LEU A 52 4.02 5.04 12.90
CA LEU A 52 4.28 6.13 11.98
C LEU A 52 5.67 6.75 12.22
N ALA A 53 6.09 6.86 13.48
CA ALA A 53 7.42 7.34 13.84
C ALA A 53 8.54 6.39 13.33
N SER A 54 8.28 5.07 13.27
CA SER A 54 9.24 4.10 12.74
C SER A 54 9.47 4.24 11.24
N SER A 55 8.64 5.00 10.54
CA SER A 55 8.80 5.33 9.11
C SER A 55 9.60 6.62 8.88
N ALA A 56 10.38 7.07 9.86
CA ALA A 56 11.19 8.28 9.74
C ALA A 56 12.25 8.19 8.63
N ASP A 57 12.79 6.99 8.36
CA ASP A 57 13.65 6.79 7.19
C ASP A 57 12.80 6.47 5.96
N LEU A 58 12.51 7.50 5.19
CA LEU A 58 11.68 7.41 3.99
C LEU A 58 12.33 6.63 2.84
N ARG A 59 13.58 6.24 2.98
CA ARG A 59 14.24 5.34 2.01
C ARG A 59 13.78 3.89 2.18
N VAL A 60 13.39 3.49 3.39
CA VAL A 60 12.98 2.11 3.69
C VAL A 60 11.50 1.98 4.02
N SER A 61 10.80 3.08 4.27
CA SER A 61 9.39 3.07 4.65
C SER A 61 8.69 4.34 4.16
N ARG A 62 7.65 4.18 3.37
CA ARG A 62 6.92 5.31 2.76
C ARG A 62 5.42 5.17 3.00
N PRO A 63 4.90 5.72 4.10
CA PRO A 63 3.46 5.77 4.34
C PRO A 63 2.84 6.90 3.54
N LEU A 64 2.01 6.57 2.56
CA LEU A 64 1.37 7.53 1.65
C LEU A 64 -0.10 7.71 1.97
N VAL A 65 -0.58 8.93 1.75
CA VAL A 65 -1.99 9.29 1.83
C VAL A 65 -2.40 10.04 0.56
N ALA A 66 -3.62 9.76 0.11
CA ALA A 66 -4.26 10.49 -0.98
C ALA A 66 -5.26 11.49 -0.41
N GLU A 67 -5.18 12.73 -0.88
CA GLU A 67 -6.13 13.80 -0.58
C GLU A 67 -6.89 14.22 -1.83
N LEU A 68 -8.17 14.45 -1.68
CA LEU A 68 -9.03 14.95 -2.74
C LEU A 68 -10.06 15.90 -2.13
N GLY A 69 -10.07 17.15 -2.59
CA GLY A 69 -11.00 18.16 -2.07
C GLY A 69 -10.86 18.42 -0.56
N GLY A 70 -9.65 18.29 -0.01
CA GLY A 70 -9.38 18.46 1.42
C GLY A 70 -9.68 17.24 2.29
N GLU A 71 -10.15 16.14 1.71
CA GLU A 71 -10.43 14.89 2.42
C GLU A 71 -9.34 13.86 2.19
N LEU A 72 -9.04 13.06 3.22
CA LEU A 72 -8.20 11.89 3.10
C LEU A 72 -9.03 10.73 2.54
N VAL A 73 -8.67 10.26 1.34
CA VAL A 73 -9.51 9.34 0.57
C VAL A 73 -8.84 8.02 0.21
N GLY A 74 -7.59 7.84 0.61
CA GLY A 74 -6.88 6.58 0.36
C GLY A 74 -5.53 6.55 1.05
N LEU A 75 -4.96 5.37 1.15
CA LEU A 75 -3.62 5.16 1.70
C LEU A 75 -2.92 4.02 0.96
N ALA A 76 -1.60 4.01 1.08
CA ALA A 76 -0.73 2.93 0.66
C ALA A 76 0.57 3.02 1.47
N TRP A 77 1.23 1.90 1.70
CA TRP A 77 2.50 1.89 2.43
C TRP A 77 3.52 1.05 1.69
N GLY A 78 4.60 1.70 1.27
CA GLY A 78 5.77 1.01 0.70
C GLY A 78 6.80 0.73 1.79
N ARG A 79 7.38 -0.47 1.79
CA ARG A 79 8.41 -0.87 2.77
C ARG A 79 9.48 -1.71 2.10
N ILE A 80 10.71 -1.56 2.59
CA ILE A 80 11.83 -2.44 2.27
C ILE A 80 12.22 -3.17 3.54
N ASP A 81 12.17 -4.50 3.50
CA ASP A 81 12.70 -5.33 4.58
C ASP A 81 14.22 -5.40 4.44
N MET A 82 14.94 -4.92 5.46
CA MET A 82 16.40 -4.89 5.42
C MET A 82 17.04 -6.29 5.46
N SER A 83 16.26 -7.34 5.72
CA SER A 83 16.71 -8.73 5.54
C SER A 83 16.67 -9.18 4.07
N ALA A 84 15.92 -8.47 3.22
CA ALA A 84 15.82 -8.68 1.78
C ALA A 84 15.81 -7.33 1.06
N PRO A 85 16.92 -6.57 1.08
CA PRO A 85 16.95 -5.15 0.70
C PRO A 85 16.76 -4.90 -0.80
N ASP A 86 16.78 -5.93 -1.63
CA ASP A 86 16.60 -5.82 -3.08
C ASP A 86 15.13 -5.78 -3.51
N VAL A 87 14.20 -5.98 -2.59
CA VAL A 87 12.77 -6.04 -2.88
C VAL A 87 12.02 -5.11 -1.95
N ALA A 88 11.19 -4.24 -2.53
CA ALA A 88 10.20 -3.46 -1.78
C ALA A 88 8.85 -4.20 -1.77
N ALA A 89 7.99 -3.86 -0.84
CA ALA A 89 6.63 -4.39 -0.77
C ALA A 89 5.61 -3.26 -0.57
N LEU A 90 4.45 -3.44 -1.16
CA LEU A 90 3.30 -2.55 -1.02
C LEU A 90 2.31 -3.19 -0.04
N TYR A 91 1.92 -2.43 0.97
CA TYR A 91 0.93 -2.81 1.98
C TYR A 91 -0.18 -1.78 2.09
N GLN A 92 -1.30 -2.18 2.66
CA GLN A 92 -2.38 -1.29 3.11
C GLN A 92 -2.98 -0.41 2.00
N MET A 93 -2.97 -0.88 0.77
CA MET A 93 -3.56 -0.16 -0.35
C MET A 93 -5.08 -0.12 -0.23
N TRP A 94 -5.66 1.08 -0.16
CA TRP A 94 -7.10 1.25 -0.05
C TRP A 94 -7.53 2.63 -0.56
N VAL A 95 -8.71 2.68 -1.17
CA VAL A 95 -9.38 3.92 -1.59
C VAL A 95 -10.79 3.91 -1.03
N ALA A 96 -11.22 5.02 -0.45
CA ALA A 96 -12.57 5.18 0.08
C ALA A 96 -13.63 4.90 -1.01
N PRO A 97 -14.70 4.16 -0.69
CA PRO A 97 -15.70 3.74 -1.70
C PRO A 97 -16.27 4.87 -2.54
N THR A 98 -16.54 6.02 -1.91
CA THR A 98 -17.09 7.21 -2.57
C THR A 98 -16.13 7.87 -3.56
N HIS A 99 -14.86 7.51 -3.53
CA HIS A 99 -13.81 8.09 -4.36
C HIS A 99 -13.17 7.08 -5.33
N ARG A 100 -13.73 5.88 -5.43
CA ARG A 100 -13.28 4.87 -6.40
C ARG A 100 -13.69 5.26 -7.82
N GLY A 101 -12.93 4.78 -8.80
CA GLY A 101 -13.15 5.10 -10.21
C GLY A 101 -12.71 6.51 -10.61
N ARG A 102 -11.95 7.20 -9.77
CA ARG A 102 -11.43 8.56 -10.02
C ARG A 102 -9.90 8.61 -10.16
N GLY A 103 -9.26 7.46 -10.30
CA GLY A 103 -7.80 7.37 -10.48
C GLY A 103 -6.97 7.49 -9.20
N VAL A 104 -7.59 7.50 -8.02
CA VAL A 104 -6.87 7.61 -6.74
C VAL A 104 -5.94 6.41 -6.52
N GLY A 105 -6.46 5.19 -6.73
CA GLY A 105 -5.67 3.96 -6.57
C GLY A 105 -4.49 3.91 -7.53
N GLN A 106 -4.69 4.31 -8.78
CA GLN A 106 -3.62 4.38 -9.77
C GLN A 106 -2.52 5.36 -9.34
N LYS A 107 -2.88 6.55 -8.85
CA LYS A 107 -1.91 7.54 -8.38
C LYS A 107 -1.13 7.07 -7.15
N LEU A 108 -1.79 6.40 -6.20
CA LEU A 108 -1.12 5.79 -5.06
C LEU A 108 -0.11 4.73 -5.52
N LEU A 109 -0.53 3.85 -6.42
CA LEU A 109 0.34 2.80 -6.95
C LEU A 109 1.53 3.39 -7.70
N GLU A 110 1.32 4.38 -8.55
CA GLU A 110 2.38 5.09 -9.27
C GLU A 110 3.39 5.73 -8.30
N ALA A 111 2.92 6.32 -7.21
CA ALA A 111 3.78 6.91 -6.20
C ALA A 111 4.64 5.86 -5.48
N VAL A 112 4.08 4.69 -5.15
CA VAL A 112 4.86 3.60 -4.56
C VAL A 112 5.89 3.04 -5.55
N ILE A 113 5.51 2.86 -6.81
CA ILE A 113 6.43 2.39 -7.87
C ILE A 113 7.58 3.39 -8.05
N ALA A 114 7.28 4.68 -8.11
CA ALA A 114 8.28 5.74 -8.24
C ALA A 114 9.25 5.74 -7.06
N TRP A 115 8.72 5.62 -5.85
CA TRP A 115 9.54 5.52 -4.64
C TRP A 115 10.45 4.28 -4.67
N ALA A 116 9.90 3.10 -4.95
CA ALA A 116 10.68 1.86 -5.02
C ALA A 116 11.78 1.95 -6.08
N THR A 117 11.47 2.50 -7.24
CA THR A 117 12.45 2.72 -8.31
C THR A 117 13.58 3.65 -7.85
N ALA A 118 13.25 4.71 -7.14
CA ALA A 118 14.25 5.66 -6.59
C ALA A 118 15.15 5.02 -5.52
N GLN A 119 14.68 3.96 -4.86
CA GLN A 119 15.50 3.19 -3.90
C GLN A 119 16.39 2.13 -4.57
N ASN A 120 16.36 2.01 -5.89
CA ASN A 120 17.15 1.05 -6.68
C ASN A 120 16.91 -0.42 -6.30
N VAL A 121 15.72 -0.75 -5.82
CA VAL A 121 15.34 -2.16 -5.60
C VAL A 121 15.01 -2.84 -6.94
N ALA A 122 15.20 -4.14 -6.99
CA ALA A 122 14.99 -4.93 -8.20
C ALA A 122 13.52 -5.20 -8.49
N ALA A 123 12.67 -5.22 -7.47
CA ALA A 123 11.26 -5.56 -7.59
C ALA A 123 10.39 -4.90 -6.52
N LEU A 124 9.11 -4.80 -6.83
CA LEU A 124 8.06 -4.42 -5.89
C LEU A 124 7.05 -5.56 -5.80
N ASP A 125 6.83 -6.06 -4.60
CA ASP A 125 5.92 -7.17 -4.31
C ASP A 125 4.65 -6.66 -3.61
N LEU A 126 3.57 -7.39 -3.80
CA LEU A 126 2.32 -7.21 -3.09
C LEU A 126 1.56 -8.53 -2.99
N GLY A 127 0.56 -8.58 -2.11
CA GLY A 127 -0.43 -9.65 -2.08
C GLY A 127 -1.80 -9.07 -2.38
N VAL A 128 -2.59 -9.76 -3.19
CA VAL A 128 -3.97 -9.40 -3.50
C VAL A 128 -4.89 -10.60 -3.27
N THR A 129 -6.02 -10.38 -2.62
CA THR A 129 -7.01 -11.44 -2.41
C THR A 129 -7.40 -12.06 -3.75
N CYS A 130 -7.42 -13.39 -3.81
CA CYS A 130 -7.70 -14.13 -5.03
C CYS A 130 -9.11 -13.82 -5.56
N GLY A 131 -9.25 -13.92 -6.87
CA GLY A 131 -10.47 -13.62 -7.61
C GLY A 131 -10.32 -12.38 -8.46
N ASP A 132 -11.33 -12.11 -9.29
CA ASP A 132 -11.37 -10.89 -10.08
C ASP A 132 -11.79 -9.72 -9.18
N SER A 133 -11.01 -8.65 -9.19
CA SER A 133 -11.29 -7.45 -8.40
C SER A 133 -10.69 -6.22 -9.09
N PRO A 134 -11.20 -5.02 -8.79
CA PRO A 134 -10.62 -3.78 -9.30
C PRO A 134 -9.13 -3.63 -8.91
N ALA A 135 -8.76 -4.02 -7.70
CA ALA A 135 -7.37 -3.99 -7.23
C ALA A 135 -6.47 -4.89 -8.07
N ARG A 136 -6.89 -6.14 -8.29
CA ARG A 136 -6.12 -7.07 -9.12
C ARG A 136 -5.94 -6.55 -10.54
N ARG A 137 -6.99 -6.05 -11.15
CA ARG A 137 -6.92 -5.46 -12.50
C ARG A 137 -5.99 -4.25 -12.55
N LEU A 138 -6.00 -3.41 -11.52
CA LEU A 138 -5.09 -2.28 -11.39
C LEU A 138 -3.62 -2.75 -11.39
N TYR A 139 -3.31 -3.77 -10.58
CA TYR A 139 -1.96 -4.32 -10.49
C TYR A 139 -1.52 -4.98 -11.81
N GLU A 140 -2.39 -5.77 -12.43
CA GLU A 140 -2.10 -6.41 -13.71
C GLU A 140 -1.82 -5.37 -14.81
N ARG A 141 -2.62 -4.30 -14.88
CA ARG A 141 -2.38 -3.20 -15.83
C ARG A 141 -1.05 -2.49 -15.59
N ALA A 142 -0.60 -2.40 -14.36
CA ALA A 142 0.69 -1.81 -14.00
C ALA A 142 1.88 -2.72 -14.34
N GLY A 143 1.63 -3.99 -14.69
CA GLY A 143 2.66 -4.95 -15.08
C GLY A 143 3.00 -5.99 -14.01
N PHE A 144 2.30 -6.01 -12.87
CA PHE A 144 2.49 -7.05 -11.86
C PHE A 144 2.09 -8.41 -12.43
N ARG A 145 2.85 -9.44 -12.05
CA ARG A 145 2.61 -10.84 -12.43
C ARG A 145 2.53 -11.71 -11.18
N PRO A 146 1.74 -12.80 -11.20
CA PRO A 146 1.72 -13.75 -10.10
C PRO A 146 3.13 -14.28 -9.77
N LEU A 147 3.43 -14.35 -8.47
CA LEU A 147 4.68 -14.87 -7.93
C LEU A 147 4.35 -16.05 -7.01
N GLY A 148 4.62 -17.26 -7.47
CA GLY A 148 4.33 -18.45 -6.69
C GLY A 148 2.84 -18.77 -6.54
N LYS A 149 2.51 -19.55 -5.53
CA LYS A 149 1.15 -20.04 -5.28
C LYS A 149 0.38 -19.13 -4.35
N PRO A 150 -0.97 -19.08 -4.47
CA PRO A 150 -1.80 -18.44 -3.46
C PRO A 150 -1.55 -19.01 -2.06
N GLN A 151 -1.67 -18.14 -1.08
CA GLN A 151 -1.48 -18.47 0.33
C GLN A 151 -2.66 -17.93 1.16
N PRO A 152 -2.93 -18.47 2.35
CA PRO A 152 -3.97 -17.91 3.21
C PRO A 152 -3.75 -16.40 3.42
N LEU A 153 -4.81 -15.63 3.30
CA LEU A 153 -4.76 -14.17 3.49
C LEU A 153 -4.24 -13.82 4.90
N ARG A 154 -4.61 -14.64 5.88
CA ARG A 154 -4.13 -14.58 7.27
C ARG A 154 -4.24 -15.99 7.89
N PRO A 155 -3.55 -16.27 9.01
CA PRO A 155 -3.65 -17.55 9.66
C PRO A 155 -5.11 -17.95 9.95
N GLY A 156 -5.49 -19.17 9.55
CA GLY A 156 -6.85 -19.68 9.75
C GLY A 156 -7.92 -19.17 8.78
N SER A 157 -7.58 -18.30 7.85
CA SER A 157 -8.52 -17.80 6.83
C SER A 157 -8.74 -18.82 5.72
N THR A 158 -9.98 -18.91 5.24
CA THR A 158 -10.33 -19.63 4.00
C THR A 158 -10.06 -18.80 2.75
N LEU A 159 -9.92 -17.48 2.91
CA LEU A 159 -9.55 -16.59 1.81
C LEU A 159 -8.07 -16.76 1.48
N LEU A 160 -7.76 -16.74 0.19
CA LEU A 160 -6.40 -16.82 -0.32
C LEU A 160 -5.96 -15.48 -0.88
N ALA A 161 -4.69 -15.18 -0.71
CA ALA A 161 -4.02 -14.05 -1.36
C ALA A 161 -3.03 -14.56 -2.39
N GLN A 162 -2.99 -13.91 -3.55
CA GLN A 162 -2.01 -14.19 -4.60
C GLN A 162 -0.85 -13.19 -4.43
N PRO A 163 0.36 -13.68 -4.15
CA PRO A 163 1.55 -12.85 -4.26
C PRO A 163 1.77 -12.42 -5.72
N MET A 164 2.12 -11.15 -5.92
CA MET A 164 2.42 -10.60 -7.22
C MET A 164 3.70 -9.77 -7.17
N ARG A 165 4.40 -9.70 -8.28
CA ARG A 165 5.67 -8.96 -8.40
C ARG A 165 5.69 -8.10 -9.66
N LEU A 166 6.21 -6.89 -9.49
CA LEU A 166 6.60 -6.02 -10.59
C LEU A 166 8.13 -5.93 -10.62
N ALA A 167 8.75 -6.34 -11.72
CA ALA A 167 10.18 -6.13 -11.93
C ALA A 167 10.44 -4.64 -12.19
N LEU A 168 11.41 -4.06 -11.47
CA LEU A 168 11.79 -2.66 -11.61
C LEU A 168 13.11 -2.55 -12.37
N LYS A 169 13.22 -1.56 -13.25
CA LYS A 169 14.48 -1.24 -13.91
C LYS A 169 15.34 -0.42 -12.97
N ASN A 170 16.56 -0.88 -12.71
CA ASN A 170 17.53 -0.10 -11.96
C ASN A 170 17.91 1.16 -12.74
N ALA A 171 18.12 2.27 -12.04
CA ALA A 171 18.53 3.54 -12.67
C ALA A 171 19.82 3.40 -13.51
N ALA A 172 20.67 2.42 -13.21
CA ALA A 172 21.89 2.10 -13.97
C ALA A 172 21.63 1.54 -15.38
N GLU A 173 20.41 1.00 -15.65
CA GLU A 173 20.06 0.46 -16.96
C GLU A 173 19.42 1.50 -17.89
N GLN A 174 19.13 2.69 -17.38
CA GLN A 174 18.54 3.78 -18.17
C GLN A 174 19.57 4.68 -18.87
N GLY A 175 20.84 4.39 -18.71
CA GLY A 175 21.97 5.19 -19.21
C GLY A 175 22.66 4.68 -20.49
N HIS A 176 21.92 4.03 -21.40
CA HIS A 176 22.45 3.64 -22.72
C HIS A 176 21.51 4.06 -23.83
#